data_5cc920e93a9615eb5cbf41d6df6e4af8
#
_entry.id   5cc920e93a9615eb5cbf41d6df6e4af8
#
_cell.length_a   1.000
_cell.length_b   1.000
_cell.length_c   1.000
_cell.angle_alpha   90.00
_cell.angle_beta   90.00
_cell.angle_gamma   90.00
#
_symmetry.space_group_name_H-M   'P 1'
#
loop_
_entity.id
_entity.type
_entity.pdbx_description
1 polymer ?
#
loop_
_entity_poly.entity_id
_entity_poly.type
_entity_poly.pdbx_seq_one_letter_code
_entity_poly.pdbx_strand_id
1 'polypeptide(L)'
;MTSAIQAASEFRAFPKTWGAEFVAAGEVRFRLWAPGQKEVVIRLGTSETQMSRSDDGWFELLATGVSAGAEYCFVLSDGMTIPDPASRGQKGEVNGTSLVIDPTNYEWQKAAWKGRPWEEAVVYEFHVGTFTQEGTFRAAIEKLPHLAELGITAVEIMPVAQFAGNRGWGYDGVLLYAPHSAYGTPEDMKAFVDAAHGHGLMVLLDVVYNHFGPDGNYLPLVAPSFFHPEKHTPWGAAIAYETDAVRRFFIENALYWLEEYQIDGLRFDAIDQIGDDESEKHILVEIAERIRSELPDRHIHLTTEDARNITSLHERDADGGVPRFTAEWNDDLHNAIHVYATGETDGYYKDFADKTEYLVARTLAEGFAYQGEMSKQSGEARGVTSTGQPPVAFVDFIQNHDQVGNRAFGDRLLTLAGPEKVKALLSMLLLSPHIPLLFMGEEFGETRPFQFF
;
A
#
# COMPACT_ATOMS: atom_id res chain seq x y z
N MET A 1 29.16 -24.90 31.30
CA MET A 1 29.26 -23.79 30.35
C MET A 1 28.79 -24.29 29.00
N THR A 2 27.51 -24.21 28.77
CA THR A 2 26.88 -24.59 27.50
C THR A 2 26.57 -23.30 26.75
N SER A 3 27.34 -23.06 25.69
CA SER A 3 27.15 -21.94 24.78
C SER A 3 25.80 -22.09 24.10
N ALA A 4 24.84 -21.25 24.45
CA ALA A 4 23.65 -21.04 23.65
C ALA A 4 24.08 -20.24 22.42
N ILE A 5 24.34 -20.93 21.32
CA ILE A 5 24.37 -20.30 20.00
C ILE A 5 22.93 -19.90 19.69
N GLN A 6 22.65 -18.62 19.93
CA GLN A 6 21.46 -17.98 19.43
C GLN A 6 21.58 -17.99 17.90
N ALA A 7 20.80 -18.86 17.26
CA ALA A 7 20.62 -18.81 15.81
C ALA A 7 19.99 -17.45 15.51
N ALA A 8 20.79 -16.51 14.98
CA ALA A 8 20.27 -15.38 14.28
C ALA A 8 19.37 -15.94 13.18
N SER A 9 18.11 -15.56 13.15
CA SER A 9 17.23 -15.88 12.04
C SER A 9 17.88 -15.27 10.81
N GLU A 10 18.41 -16.13 9.92
CA GLU A 10 18.95 -15.67 8.65
C GLU A 10 17.81 -14.97 7.91
N PHE A 11 17.92 -13.65 7.79
CA PHE A 11 17.07 -12.89 6.90
C PHE A 11 17.26 -13.43 5.49
N ARG A 12 16.20 -14.00 4.92
CA ARG A 12 16.20 -14.50 3.55
C ARG A 12 15.65 -13.43 2.65
N ALA A 13 16.41 -13.06 1.62
CA ALA A 13 15.87 -12.28 0.53
C ALA A 13 14.70 -13.02 -0.11
N PHE A 14 13.57 -12.34 -0.31
CA PHE A 14 12.42 -12.90 -1.01
C PHE A 14 12.81 -13.22 -2.47
N PRO A 15 12.63 -14.46 -2.96
CA PRO A 15 12.94 -14.80 -4.34
C PRO A 15 11.97 -14.12 -5.30
N LYS A 16 12.49 -13.46 -6.33
CA LYS A 16 11.72 -12.63 -7.27
C LYS A 16 11.78 -13.16 -8.69
N THR A 17 10.66 -13.12 -9.37
CA THR A 17 10.59 -13.45 -10.80
C THR A 17 10.99 -12.26 -11.66
N TRP A 18 10.65 -11.03 -11.25
CA TRP A 18 10.91 -9.78 -11.94
C TRP A 18 12.15 -9.05 -11.41
N GLY A 19 12.84 -8.34 -12.29
CA GLY A 19 13.87 -7.35 -11.92
C GLY A 19 15.23 -7.95 -11.61
N ALA A 20 16.05 -7.17 -10.91
CA ALA A 20 17.40 -7.54 -10.51
C ALA A 20 17.40 -8.31 -9.18
N GLU A 21 18.14 -9.43 -9.11
CA GLU A 21 18.25 -10.26 -7.91
C GLU A 21 19.68 -10.78 -7.74
N PHE A 22 20.26 -10.61 -6.56
CA PHE A 22 21.49 -11.31 -6.19
C PHE A 22 21.21 -12.81 -6.03
N VAL A 23 21.84 -13.62 -6.87
CA VAL A 23 21.77 -15.10 -6.80
C VAL A 23 22.98 -15.69 -6.10
N ALA A 24 24.10 -14.95 -6.09
CA ALA A 24 25.30 -15.23 -5.32
C ALA A 24 26.09 -13.93 -5.10
N ALA A 25 27.16 -13.99 -4.29
CA ALA A 25 28.02 -12.84 -4.07
C ALA A 25 28.64 -12.34 -5.39
N GLY A 26 28.30 -11.12 -5.78
CA GLY A 26 28.73 -10.51 -7.03
C GLY A 26 28.10 -11.08 -8.30
N GLU A 27 27.07 -11.91 -8.17
CA GLU A 27 26.29 -12.43 -9.30
C GLU A 27 24.84 -11.92 -9.19
N VAL A 28 24.38 -11.21 -10.21
CA VAL A 28 23.03 -10.64 -10.27
C VAL A 28 22.32 -11.19 -11.51
N ARG A 29 21.14 -11.73 -11.30
CA ARG A 29 20.21 -12.10 -12.35
C ARG A 29 19.31 -10.91 -12.62
N PHE A 30 19.22 -10.49 -13.88
CA PHE A 30 18.31 -9.47 -14.38
C PHE A 30 17.22 -10.13 -15.20
N ARG A 31 15.97 -9.81 -14.95
CA ARG A 31 14.82 -10.33 -15.70
C ARG A 31 13.82 -9.21 -16.03
N LEU A 32 13.33 -9.26 -17.26
CA LEU A 32 12.27 -8.39 -17.77
C LEU A 32 11.29 -9.23 -18.58
N TRP A 33 10.01 -9.18 -18.25
CA TRP A 33 8.97 -9.72 -19.12
C TRP A 33 8.58 -8.67 -20.15
N ALA A 34 8.94 -8.91 -21.41
CA ALA A 34 8.79 -7.97 -22.51
C ALA A 34 8.34 -8.69 -23.80
N PRO A 35 7.15 -9.35 -23.79
CA PRO A 35 6.69 -10.13 -24.94
C PRO A 35 6.53 -9.28 -26.20
N GLY A 36 6.33 -7.96 -26.08
CA GLY A 36 6.26 -7.01 -27.18
C GLY A 36 7.60 -6.70 -27.84
N GLN A 37 8.73 -7.11 -27.24
CA GLN A 37 10.07 -6.82 -27.75
C GLN A 37 10.68 -8.03 -28.47
N LYS A 38 11.45 -7.75 -29.53
CA LYS A 38 12.22 -8.79 -30.24
C LYS A 38 13.57 -9.04 -29.57
N GLU A 39 14.17 -7.98 -29.08
CA GLU A 39 15.46 -7.98 -28.40
C GLU A 39 15.46 -6.91 -27.31
N VAL A 40 16.20 -7.16 -26.25
CA VAL A 40 16.45 -6.23 -25.15
C VAL A 40 17.93 -6.33 -24.79
N VAL A 41 18.56 -5.18 -24.64
CA VAL A 41 19.92 -5.05 -24.14
C VAL A 41 19.86 -4.46 -22.74
N ILE A 42 20.62 -5.00 -21.81
CA ILE A 42 20.84 -4.36 -20.53
C ILE A 42 22.10 -3.50 -20.60
N ARG A 43 22.01 -2.27 -20.10
CA ARG A 43 23.15 -1.38 -19.88
C ARG A 43 23.47 -1.34 -18.40
N LEU A 44 24.68 -1.83 -18.05
CA LEU A 44 25.26 -1.80 -16.72
C LEU A 44 26.41 -0.79 -16.70
N GLY A 45 26.19 0.39 -16.11
CA GLY A 45 27.11 1.51 -16.25
C GLY A 45 27.33 1.90 -17.70
N THR A 46 28.53 1.63 -18.25
CA THR A 46 28.88 1.91 -19.66
C THR A 46 28.85 0.67 -20.55
N SER A 47 28.64 -0.52 -19.99
CA SER A 47 28.66 -1.79 -20.71
C SER A 47 27.26 -2.21 -21.14
N GLU A 48 27.12 -2.64 -22.38
CA GLU A 48 25.87 -3.15 -22.94
C GLU A 48 26.01 -4.65 -23.24
N THR A 49 24.98 -5.42 -22.83
CA THR A 49 24.95 -6.87 -23.06
C THR A 49 23.55 -7.28 -23.53
N GLN A 50 23.50 -8.08 -24.58
CA GLN A 50 22.25 -8.65 -25.10
C GLN A 50 21.69 -9.65 -24.09
N MET A 51 20.41 -9.53 -23.77
CA MET A 51 19.70 -10.48 -22.92
C MET A 51 19.20 -11.68 -23.73
N SER A 52 19.17 -12.84 -23.09
CA SER A 52 18.59 -14.05 -23.67
C SER A 52 17.07 -14.00 -23.56
N ARG A 53 16.35 -14.30 -24.67
CA ARG A 53 14.89 -14.32 -24.72
C ARG A 53 14.36 -15.73 -24.64
N SER A 54 13.37 -16.00 -23.79
CA SER A 54 12.60 -17.25 -23.74
C SER A 54 11.32 -17.16 -24.61
N ASP A 55 10.71 -18.30 -24.88
CA ASP A 55 9.51 -18.38 -25.73
C ASP A 55 8.27 -17.70 -25.12
N ASP A 56 8.21 -17.62 -23.79
CA ASP A 56 7.14 -16.95 -23.02
C ASP A 56 7.36 -15.44 -22.82
N GLY A 57 8.37 -14.88 -23.47
CA GLY A 57 8.61 -13.45 -23.55
C GLY A 57 9.46 -12.86 -22.44
N TRP A 58 10.08 -13.69 -21.60
CA TRP A 58 11.08 -13.22 -20.63
C TRP A 58 12.42 -12.96 -21.31
N PHE A 59 13.07 -11.91 -20.87
CA PHE A 59 14.47 -11.62 -21.13
C PHE A 59 15.28 -11.79 -19.86
N GLU A 60 16.40 -12.49 -19.93
CA GLU A 60 17.24 -12.78 -18.77
C GLU A 60 18.73 -12.61 -19.09
N LEU A 61 19.47 -12.09 -18.12
CA LEU A 61 20.92 -12.07 -18.09
C LEU A 61 21.42 -12.38 -16.67
N LEU A 62 22.36 -13.31 -16.56
CA LEU A 62 23.18 -13.50 -15.35
C LEU A 62 24.50 -12.75 -15.55
N ALA A 63 24.72 -11.70 -14.74
CA ALA A 63 25.92 -10.87 -14.79
C ALA A 63 26.78 -11.11 -13.55
N THR A 64 28.11 -11.20 -13.76
CA THR A 64 29.10 -11.35 -12.70
C THR A 64 29.87 -10.07 -12.46
N GLY A 65 30.41 -9.88 -11.24
CA GLY A 65 31.15 -8.68 -10.86
C GLY A 65 30.26 -7.45 -10.62
N VAL A 66 28.97 -7.67 -10.37
CA VAL A 66 28.00 -6.60 -10.08
C VAL A 66 27.95 -6.36 -8.58
N SER A 67 28.02 -5.09 -8.19
CA SER A 67 27.92 -4.66 -6.79
C SER A 67 26.56 -4.02 -6.50
N ALA A 68 26.16 -4.03 -5.25
CA ALA A 68 25.04 -3.22 -4.79
C ALA A 68 25.27 -1.74 -5.12
N GLY A 69 24.19 -1.05 -5.51
CA GLY A 69 24.23 0.34 -5.98
C GLY A 69 24.65 0.49 -7.45
N ALA A 70 24.97 -0.60 -8.16
CA ALA A 70 25.24 -0.52 -9.59
C ALA A 70 24.00 -0.01 -10.35
N GLU A 71 24.25 0.93 -11.27
CA GLU A 71 23.20 1.50 -12.12
C GLU A 71 22.96 0.63 -13.34
N TYR A 72 21.70 0.40 -13.67
CA TYR A 72 21.31 -0.31 -14.88
C TYR A 72 20.01 0.25 -15.50
N CYS A 73 19.82 -0.05 -16.76
CA CYS A 73 18.60 0.21 -17.51
C CYS A 73 18.48 -0.77 -18.67
N PHE A 74 17.29 -0.87 -19.24
CA PHE A 74 17.08 -1.66 -20.46
C PHE A 74 17.08 -0.75 -21.69
N VAL A 75 17.65 -1.25 -22.78
CA VAL A 75 17.64 -0.62 -24.09
C VAL A 75 16.79 -1.51 -24.99
N LEU A 76 15.71 -0.94 -25.52
CA LEU A 76 14.74 -1.62 -26.37
C LEU A 76 15.22 -1.67 -27.83
N SER A 77 14.53 -2.46 -28.66
CA SER A 77 14.89 -2.66 -30.07
C SER A 77 14.87 -1.41 -30.95
N ASP A 78 14.18 -0.37 -30.53
CA ASP A 78 14.16 0.96 -31.20
C ASP A 78 15.24 1.91 -30.66
N GLY A 79 16.04 1.47 -29.70
CA GLY A 79 17.08 2.27 -29.02
C GLY A 79 16.59 3.08 -27.82
N MET A 80 15.29 3.02 -27.47
CA MET A 80 14.77 3.67 -26.28
C MET A 80 15.37 3.05 -25.04
N THR A 81 15.75 3.89 -24.08
CA THR A 81 16.25 3.46 -22.77
C THR A 81 15.14 3.61 -21.73
N ILE A 82 14.88 2.58 -20.96
CA ILE A 82 13.87 2.56 -19.90
C ILE A 82 14.46 2.04 -18.58
N PRO A 83 13.94 2.49 -17.43
CA PRO A 83 14.21 1.84 -16.15
C PRO A 83 13.63 0.43 -16.12
N ASP A 84 14.01 -0.35 -15.14
CA ASP A 84 13.34 -1.62 -14.84
C ASP A 84 11.95 -1.36 -14.24
N PRO A 85 10.85 -1.85 -14.83
CA PRO A 85 9.51 -1.72 -14.25
C PRO A 85 9.38 -2.33 -12.84
N ALA A 86 10.26 -3.27 -12.50
CA ALA A 86 10.37 -3.87 -11.18
C ALA A 86 11.62 -3.39 -10.41
N SER A 87 12.07 -2.17 -10.66
CA SER A 87 13.20 -1.53 -9.97
C SER A 87 13.00 -1.55 -8.44
N ARG A 88 14.04 -1.96 -7.68
CA ARG A 88 14.03 -1.96 -6.20
C ARG A 88 14.57 -0.64 -5.61
N GLY A 89 15.20 0.16 -6.43
CA GLY A 89 15.70 1.48 -6.07
C GLY A 89 15.97 2.27 -7.33
N GLN A 90 15.69 3.56 -7.27
CA GLN A 90 15.77 4.44 -8.44
C GLN A 90 16.76 5.55 -8.20
N LYS A 91 17.56 5.88 -9.20
CA LYS A 91 18.43 7.04 -9.16
C LYS A 91 17.72 8.25 -9.75
N GLY A 92 17.21 9.11 -8.86
CA GLY A 92 16.48 10.31 -9.25
C GLY A 92 15.04 9.99 -9.70
N GLU A 93 14.64 10.58 -10.83
CA GLU A 93 13.29 10.52 -11.36
C GLU A 93 12.90 9.14 -11.93
N VAL A 94 11.62 8.96 -12.22
CA VAL A 94 11.05 7.72 -12.80
C VAL A 94 11.71 7.27 -14.10
N ASN A 95 12.31 8.20 -14.86
CA ASN A 95 13.03 7.93 -16.10
C ASN A 95 14.55 7.73 -15.89
N GLY A 96 15.01 7.78 -14.65
CA GLY A 96 16.41 7.56 -14.30
C GLY A 96 16.82 6.09 -14.40
N THR A 97 18.05 5.80 -13.99
CA THR A 97 18.53 4.41 -13.94
C THR A 97 18.03 3.70 -12.70
N SER A 98 17.75 2.42 -12.84
CA SER A 98 17.48 1.52 -11.72
C SER A 98 18.76 1.17 -10.99
N LEU A 99 18.65 0.89 -9.70
CA LEU A 99 19.77 0.49 -8.84
C LEU A 99 19.66 -0.99 -8.47
N VAL A 100 20.77 -1.67 -8.49
CA VAL A 100 20.89 -3.04 -7.96
C VAL A 100 20.89 -2.94 -6.43
N ILE A 101 19.85 -3.44 -5.79
CA ILE A 101 19.71 -3.43 -4.34
C ILE A 101 20.05 -4.82 -3.78
N ASP A 102 20.97 -4.87 -2.82
CA ASP A 102 21.24 -6.08 -2.03
C ASP A 102 20.36 -6.04 -0.77
N PRO A 103 19.36 -6.92 -0.66
CA PRO A 103 18.45 -6.92 0.49
C PRO A 103 19.17 -7.26 1.81
N THR A 104 20.34 -7.88 1.75
CA THR A 104 21.11 -8.29 2.93
C THR A 104 22.01 -7.18 3.52
N ASN A 105 22.13 -6.04 2.85
CA ASN A 105 22.95 -4.91 3.32
C ASN A 105 22.39 -4.20 4.56
N TYR A 106 21.12 -4.43 4.89
CA TYR A 106 20.50 -3.83 6.07
C TYR A 106 20.51 -4.82 7.25
N GLU A 107 21.15 -4.45 8.36
CA GLU A 107 21.15 -5.21 9.61
C GLU A 107 19.95 -4.83 10.49
N TRP A 108 18.93 -5.69 10.53
CA TRP A 108 17.75 -5.51 11.34
C TRP A 108 18.05 -5.62 12.84
N GLN A 109 17.73 -4.58 13.61
CA GLN A 109 17.87 -4.57 15.07
C GLN A 109 16.70 -5.29 15.75
N LYS A 110 15.54 -5.34 15.08
CA LYS A 110 14.31 -5.97 15.57
C LYS A 110 13.89 -7.18 14.72
N ALA A 111 14.86 -7.95 14.23
CA ALA A 111 14.61 -9.12 13.39
C ALA A 111 13.66 -10.18 14.01
N ALA A 112 13.50 -10.20 15.33
CA ALA A 112 12.58 -11.08 16.03
C ALA A 112 11.14 -10.53 16.16
N TRP A 113 10.86 -9.36 15.62
CA TRP A 113 9.52 -8.77 15.61
C TRP A 113 8.53 -9.66 14.85
N LYS A 114 7.33 -9.82 15.40
CA LYS A 114 6.27 -10.67 14.84
C LYS A 114 4.98 -9.92 14.52
N GLY A 115 4.96 -8.61 14.72
CA GLY A 115 3.75 -7.80 14.70
C GLY A 115 3.01 -7.82 16.05
N ARG A 116 1.78 -7.31 16.06
CA ARG A 116 0.86 -7.31 17.20
C ARG A 116 -0.51 -7.85 16.78
N PRO A 117 -1.32 -8.37 17.71
CA PRO A 117 -2.71 -8.70 17.43
C PRO A 117 -3.48 -7.49 16.89
N TRP A 118 -4.38 -7.72 15.93
CA TRP A 118 -5.15 -6.64 15.29
C TRP A 118 -6.06 -5.89 16.25
N GLU A 119 -6.59 -6.58 17.24
CA GLU A 119 -7.46 -6.03 18.27
C GLU A 119 -6.78 -4.95 19.14
N GLU A 120 -5.45 -4.85 19.09
CA GLU A 120 -4.67 -3.83 19.77
C GLU A 120 -4.40 -2.60 18.87
N ALA A 121 -4.87 -2.61 17.61
CA ALA A 121 -4.53 -1.57 16.66
C ALA A 121 -5.21 -0.24 16.99
N VAL A 122 -4.40 0.81 17.04
CA VAL A 122 -4.77 2.22 16.93
C VAL A 122 -3.89 2.77 15.82
N VAL A 123 -4.50 3.03 14.66
CA VAL A 123 -3.79 3.35 13.44
C VAL A 123 -3.56 4.86 13.32
N TYR A 124 -2.38 5.25 12.87
CA TYR A 124 -2.04 6.64 12.56
C TYR A 124 -1.55 6.72 11.13
N GLU A 125 -2.36 7.33 10.26
CA GLU A 125 -2.06 7.52 8.84
C GLU A 125 -1.22 8.78 8.64
N PHE A 126 -0.16 8.68 7.83
CA PHE A 126 0.65 9.84 7.48
C PHE A 126 1.27 9.75 6.09
N HIS A 127 1.55 10.92 5.52
CA HIS A 127 2.26 11.09 4.26
C HIS A 127 3.73 11.46 4.52
N VAL A 128 4.68 10.62 4.07
CA VAL A 128 6.12 10.80 4.34
C VAL A 128 6.62 12.19 3.95
N GLY A 129 6.28 12.65 2.76
CA GLY A 129 6.77 13.92 2.20
C GLY A 129 6.29 15.18 2.92
N THR A 130 5.26 15.08 3.79
CA THR A 130 4.70 16.23 4.53
C THR A 130 4.61 16.03 6.04
N PHE A 131 4.99 14.88 6.54
CA PHE A 131 4.94 14.56 7.97
C PHE A 131 5.99 15.36 8.78
N THR A 132 7.14 15.58 8.16
CA THR A 132 8.22 16.42 8.72
C THR A 132 8.61 17.52 7.73
N GLN A 133 9.40 18.47 8.16
CA GLN A 133 9.90 19.53 7.28
C GLN A 133 10.81 18.98 6.18
N GLU A 134 11.60 17.96 6.50
CA GLU A 134 12.53 17.28 5.59
C GLU A 134 11.80 16.36 4.61
N GLY A 135 10.65 15.82 4.99
CA GLY A 135 9.82 14.92 4.16
C GLY A 135 10.50 13.60 3.83
N THR A 136 11.22 13.00 4.78
CA THR A 136 11.98 11.76 4.56
C THR A 136 11.70 10.70 5.60
N PHE A 137 11.97 9.42 5.26
CA PHE A 137 11.88 8.31 6.21
C PHE A 137 12.72 8.54 7.45
N ARG A 138 13.95 9.08 7.30
CA ARG A 138 14.86 9.36 8.43
C ARG A 138 14.29 10.39 9.38
N ALA A 139 13.72 11.47 8.86
CA ALA A 139 13.11 12.50 9.69
C ALA A 139 11.82 11.98 10.37
N ALA A 140 11.06 11.11 9.71
CA ALA A 140 9.87 10.50 10.29
C ALA A 140 10.17 9.63 11.53
N ILE A 141 11.36 9.02 11.61
CA ILE A 141 11.82 8.25 12.80
C ILE A 141 11.73 9.09 14.08
N GLU A 142 12.03 10.37 14.01
CA GLU A 142 12.03 11.27 15.17
C GLU A 142 10.62 11.47 15.77
N LYS A 143 9.56 11.16 15.02
CA LYS A 143 8.17 11.26 15.47
C LYS A 143 7.65 10.00 16.17
N LEU A 144 8.28 8.85 15.93
CA LEU A 144 7.81 7.55 16.44
C LEU A 144 7.71 7.49 17.97
N PRO A 145 8.68 8.03 18.77
CA PRO A 145 8.54 8.02 20.22
C PRO A 145 7.29 8.74 20.71
N HIS A 146 6.95 9.89 20.09
CA HIS A 146 5.75 10.66 20.44
C HIS A 146 4.46 9.88 20.11
N LEU A 147 4.39 9.24 18.94
CA LEU A 147 3.22 8.43 18.57
C LEU A 147 3.04 7.23 19.51
N ALA A 148 4.13 6.55 19.87
CA ALA A 148 4.07 5.44 20.83
C ALA A 148 3.64 5.91 22.22
N GLU A 149 4.11 7.07 22.69
CA GLU A 149 3.70 7.67 23.98
C GLU A 149 2.23 8.07 23.98
N LEU A 150 1.71 8.54 22.84
CA LEU A 150 0.29 8.85 22.66
C LEU A 150 -0.61 7.62 22.73
N GLY A 151 -0.07 6.42 22.50
CA GLY A 151 -0.80 5.16 22.51
C GLY A 151 -1.14 4.64 21.11
N ILE A 152 -0.56 5.21 20.05
CA ILE A 152 -0.59 4.64 18.70
C ILE A 152 0.12 3.28 18.73
N THR A 153 -0.40 2.31 18.01
CA THR A 153 0.16 0.97 17.94
C THR A 153 0.48 0.51 16.51
N ALA A 154 -0.04 1.25 15.52
CA ALA A 154 0.26 1.04 14.11
C ALA A 154 0.41 2.39 13.40
N VAL A 155 1.43 2.54 12.59
CA VAL A 155 1.56 3.66 11.65
C VAL A 155 1.26 3.16 10.25
N GLU A 156 0.41 3.86 9.52
CA GLU A 156 0.07 3.55 8.14
C GLU A 156 0.67 4.61 7.21
N ILE A 157 1.52 4.16 6.32
CA ILE A 157 2.25 5.02 5.38
C ILE A 157 1.44 5.10 4.09
N MET A 158 1.06 6.31 3.66
CA MET A 158 0.53 6.55 2.32
C MET A 158 1.51 6.02 1.26
N PRO A 159 1.05 5.74 0.02
CA PRO A 159 1.86 5.00 -0.96
C PRO A 159 3.26 5.60 -1.18
N VAL A 160 4.26 4.73 -1.26
CA VAL A 160 5.67 5.12 -1.40
C VAL A 160 6.31 4.68 -2.70
N ALA A 161 5.56 4.03 -3.60
CA ALA A 161 6.10 3.62 -4.89
C ALA A 161 6.62 4.82 -5.69
N GLN A 162 7.74 4.64 -6.42
CA GLN A 162 8.34 5.71 -7.21
C GLN A 162 7.35 6.27 -8.24
N PHE A 163 7.09 7.57 -8.16
CA PHE A 163 6.25 8.36 -9.07
C PHE A 163 7.03 9.51 -9.70
N ALA A 164 6.46 10.20 -10.69
CA ALA A 164 7.10 11.31 -11.38
C ALA A 164 7.19 12.58 -10.49
N GLY A 165 8.31 13.27 -10.56
CA GLY A 165 8.56 14.47 -9.74
C GLY A 165 8.97 14.11 -8.31
N ASN A 166 8.89 15.08 -7.41
CA ASN A 166 9.26 14.93 -6.01
C ASN A 166 8.12 15.31 -5.03
N ARG A 167 6.93 15.49 -5.55
CA ARG A 167 5.71 15.79 -4.81
C ARG A 167 4.56 14.98 -5.35
N GLY A 168 3.73 14.49 -4.48
CA GLY A 168 2.56 13.69 -4.80
C GLY A 168 2.17 12.85 -3.58
N TRP A 169 0.92 12.44 -3.53
CA TRP A 169 0.43 11.56 -2.47
C TRP A 169 0.99 10.13 -2.55
N GLY A 170 1.53 9.75 -3.73
CA GLY A 170 2.04 8.40 -3.99
C GLY A 170 1.11 7.51 -4.80
N TYR A 171 -0.13 7.94 -5.10
CA TYR A 171 -1.09 7.14 -5.89
C TYR A 171 -0.76 7.12 -7.40
N ASP A 172 0.15 7.97 -7.87
CA ASP A 172 0.69 7.94 -9.23
C ASP A 172 1.97 7.08 -9.37
N GLY A 173 2.14 6.08 -8.50
CA GLY A 173 3.30 5.17 -8.53
C GLY A 173 3.39 4.37 -9.83
N VAL A 174 4.61 4.22 -10.37
CA VAL A 174 4.89 3.46 -11.60
C VAL A 174 5.98 2.40 -11.45
N LEU A 175 6.85 2.52 -10.44
CA LEU A 175 7.84 1.50 -10.10
C LEU A 175 7.51 0.95 -8.72
N LEU A 176 6.57 -0.01 -8.68
CA LEU A 176 5.90 -0.44 -7.45
C LEU A 176 6.82 -1.13 -6.43
N TYR A 177 8.03 -1.52 -6.83
CA TYR A 177 9.01 -2.15 -5.95
C TYR A 177 10.06 -1.16 -5.39
N ALA A 178 10.09 0.09 -5.86
CA ALA A 178 11.05 1.08 -5.42
C ALA A 178 10.41 2.10 -4.48
N PRO A 179 10.91 2.28 -3.24
CA PRO A 179 10.55 3.44 -2.45
C PRO A 179 10.93 4.72 -3.18
N HIS A 180 10.08 5.74 -3.11
CA HIS A 180 10.29 7.01 -3.79
C HIS A 180 11.60 7.67 -3.34
N SER A 181 12.46 7.98 -4.31
CA SER A 181 13.81 8.48 -4.07
C SER A 181 13.88 9.81 -3.30
N ALA A 182 12.82 10.64 -3.37
CA ALA A 182 12.74 11.88 -2.58
C ALA A 182 12.50 11.62 -1.07
N TYR A 183 11.98 10.44 -0.70
CA TYR A 183 11.76 10.06 0.70
C TYR A 183 12.99 9.43 1.35
N GLY A 184 13.96 9.01 0.55
CA GLY A 184 15.20 8.35 0.98
C GLY A 184 15.52 7.10 0.19
N THR A 185 16.50 6.34 0.68
CA THR A 185 16.93 5.07 0.09
C THR A 185 16.06 3.91 0.59
N PRO A 186 16.12 2.73 -0.07
CA PRO A 186 15.55 1.49 0.45
C PRO A 186 15.97 1.19 1.90
N GLU A 187 17.23 1.43 2.24
CA GLU A 187 17.77 1.26 3.59
C GLU A 187 17.20 2.28 4.59
N ASP A 188 16.86 3.51 4.13
CA ASP A 188 16.22 4.51 4.99
C ASP A 188 14.79 4.10 5.35
N MET A 189 14.05 3.51 4.41
CA MET A 189 12.73 2.95 4.70
C MET A 189 12.82 1.77 5.66
N LYS A 190 13.77 0.83 5.44
CA LYS A 190 14.02 -0.28 6.37
C LYS A 190 14.36 0.22 7.78
N ALA A 191 15.18 1.28 7.87
CA ALA A 191 15.51 1.89 9.16
C ALA A 191 14.31 2.54 9.85
N PHE A 192 13.37 3.12 9.08
CA PHE A 192 12.11 3.61 9.63
C PHE A 192 11.28 2.46 10.22
N VAL A 193 11.11 1.36 9.48
CA VAL A 193 10.35 0.19 9.95
C VAL A 193 11.00 -0.43 11.20
N ASP A 194 12.31 -0.62 11.18
CA ASP A 194 13.06 -1.17 12.32
C ASP A 194 12.95 -0.28 13.58
N ALA A 195 13.00 1.05 13.39
CA ALA A 195 12.78 2.00 14.49
C ALA A 195 11.34 1.95 15.03
N ALA A 196 10.33 1.85 14.15
CA ALA A 196 8.93 1.69 14.54
C ALA A 196 8.74 0.42 15.40
N HIS A 197 9.27 -0.71 14.96
CA HIS A 197 9.28 -1.96 15.73
C HIS A 197 10.01 -1.79 17.06
N GLY A 198 11.07 -0.96 17.10
CA GLY A 198 11.79 -0.60 18.33
C GLY A 198 10.92 0.09 19.37
N HIS A 199 9.90 0.80 18.94
CA HIS A 199 8.89 1.46 19.76
C HIS A 199 7.61 0.66 19.95
N GLY A 200 7.56 -0.59 19.45
CA GLY A 200 6.38 -1.46 19.55
C GLY A 200 5.25 -1.07 18.58
N LEU A 201 5.55 -0.30 17.54
CA LEU A 201 4.61 0.11 16.52
C LEU A 201 4.65 -0.85 15.33
N MET A 202 3.50 -1.32 14.87
CA MET A 202 3.36 -1.94 13.56
C MET A 202 3.52 -0.89 12.46
N VAL A 203 3.95 -1.33 11.29
CA VAL A 203 3.99 -0.49 10.08
C VAL A 203 3.09 -1.10 9.02
N LEU A 204 2.07 -0.36 8.60
CA LEU A 204 1.20 -0.68 7.49
C LEU A 204 1.61 0.16 6.28
N LEU A 205 1.45 -0.38 5.08
CA LEU A 205 1.77 0.31 3.83
C LEU A 205 0.54 0.31 2.92
N ASP A 206 0.18 1.48 2.44
CA ASP A 206 -0.83 1.63 1.41
C ASP A 206 -0.25 1.25 0.04
N VAL A 207 -0.90 0.32 -0.67
CA VAL A 207 -0.47 -0.21 -1.97
C VAL A 207 -1.54 0.00 -3.04
N VAL A 208 -1.10 0.55 -4.17
CA VAL A 208 -1.96 0.87 -5.32
C VAL A 208 -1.80 -0.23 -6.36
N TYR A 209 -2.76 -1.16 -6.39
CA TYR A 209 -2.73 -2.28 -7.35
C TYR A 209 -3.83 -2.17 -8.41
N ASN A 210 -4.67 -1.17 -8.36
CA ASN A 210 -5.76 -0.97 -9.31
C ASN A 210 -5.32 -0.22 -10.58
N HIS A 211 -4.22 0.55 -10.56
CA HIS A 211 -3.72 1.31 -11.69
C HIS A 211 -2.23 1.64 -11.55
N PHE A 212 -1.66 2.26 -12.57
CA PHE A 212 -0.34 2.91 -12.58
C PHE A 212 -0.49 4.39 -12.89
N GLY A 213 0.43 5.20 -12.39
CA GLY A 213 0.50 6.62 -12.72
C GLY A 213 0.72 6.89 -14.21
N PRO A 214 0.42 8.11 -14.67
CA PRO A 214 0.46 8.47 -16.09
C PRO A 214 1.88 8.68 -16.65
N ASP A 215 2.85 9.00 -15.79
CA ASP A 215 4.21 9.37 -16.20
C ASP A 215 5.25 8.34 -15.74
N GLY A 216 6.07 7.85 -16.68
CA GLY A 216 7.16 6.91 -16.38
C GLY A 216 6.74 5.44 -16.36
N ASN A 217 5.50 5.10 -16.70
CA ASN A 217 5.06 3.73 -16.88
C ASN A 217 5.44 3.21 -18.27
N TYR A 218 6.47 2.38 -18.36
CA TYR A 218 6.96 1.79 -19.60
C TYR A 218 6.41 0.37 -19.87
N LEU A 219 5.61 -0.19 -18.97
CA LEU A 219 5.00 -1.52 -19.17
C LEU A 219 4.19 -1.64 -20.48
N PRO A 220 3.39 -0.66 -20.90
CA PRO A 220 2.66 -0.75 -22.16
C PRO A 220 3.56 -0.90 -23.41
N LEU A 221 4.81 -0.40 -23.36
CA LEU A 221 5.77 -0.52 -24.46
C LEU A 221 6.45 -1.88 -24.53
N VAL A 222 6.71 -2.49 -23.38
CA VAL A 222 7.43 -3.77 -23.31
C VAL A 222 6.49 -4.96 -23.24
N ALA A 223 5.38 -4.79 -22.56
CA ALA A 223 4.39 -5.84 -22.30
C ALA A 223 2.96 -5.28 -22.51
N PRO A 224 2.50 -5.04 -23.77
CA PRO A 224 1.15 -4.53 -23.99
C PRO A 224 0.05 -5.37 -23.36
N SER A 225 0.24 -6.70 -23.25
CA SER A 225 -0.67 -7.64 -22.60
C SER A 225 -0.66 -7.57 -21.06
N PHE A 226 0.08 -6.63 -20.48
CA PHE A 226 -0.02 -6.30 -19.05
C PHE A 226 -1.34 -5.59 -18.73
N PHE A 227 -1.95 -4.98 -19.74
CA PHE A 227 -3.18 -4.21 -19.62
C PHE A 227 -4.24 -4.73 -20.59
N HIS A 228 -5.49 -4.61 -20.20
CA HIS A 228 -6.61 -4.86 -21.09
C HIS A 228 -6.72 -3.78 -22.15
N PRO A 229 -6.92 -4.13 -23.43
CA PRO A 229 -7.05 -3.13 -24.49
C PRO A 229 -8.38 -2.37 -24.46
N GLU A 230 -9.44 -2.97 -23.87
CA GLU A 230 -10.81 -2.44 -23.92
C GLU A 230 -11.40 -2.15 -22.53
N LYS A 231 -10.84 -2.71 -21.46
CA LYS A 231 -11.31 -2.44 -20.08
C LYS A 231 -10.51 -1.28 -19.48
N HIS A 232 -11.20 -0.39 -18.81
CA HIS A 232 -10.60 0.82 -18.22
C HIS A 232 -11.09 1.03 -16.79
N THR A 233 -10.21 1.60 -15.96
CA THR A 233 -10.53 2.22 -14.68
C THR A 233 -10.61 3.73 -14.86
N PRO A 234 -11.04 4.52 -13.86
CA PRO A 234 -10.97 5.97 -13.92
C PRO A 234 -9.57 6.54 -14.20
N TRP A 235 -8.52 5.77 -13.90
CA TRP A 235 -7.11 6.20 -14.02
C TRP A 235 -6.37 5.63 -15.22
N GLY A 236 -6.99 4.77 -16.02
CA GLY A 236 -6.35 4.22 -17.22
C GLY A 236 -6.80 2.81 -17.57
N ALA A 237 -6.05 2.15 -18.43
CA ALA A 237 -6.35 0.78 -18.85
C ALA A 237 -6.29 -0.18 -17.65
N ALA A 238 -7.28 -1.08 -17.55
CA ALA A 238 -7.34 -2.09 -16.49
C ALA A 238 -6.18 -3.09 -16.62
N ILE A 239 -5.69 -3.57 -15.50
CA ILE A 239 -4.60 -4.55 -15.42
C ILE A 239 -5.13 -5.94 -15.75
N ALA A 240 -4.38 -6.71 -16.55
CA ALA A 240 -4.75 -8.05 -17.03
C ALA A 240 -4.24 -9.14 -16.07
N TYR A 241 -4.91 -9.29 -14.91
CA TYR A 241 -4.51 -10.19 -13.83
C TYR A 241 -4.58 -11.68 -14.20
N GLU A 242 -5.34 -12.06 -15.22
CA GLU A 242 -5.39 -13.41 -15.78
C GLU A 242 -4.06 -13.83 -16.45
N THR A 243 -3.19 -12.86 -16.76
CA THR A 243 -1.85 -13.12 -17.32
C THR A 243 -0.88 -13.52 -16.18
N ASP A 244 -0.29 -14.70 -16.26
CA ASP A 244 0.55 -15.28 -15.20
C ASP A 244 1.72 -14.37 -14.77
N ALA A 245 2.41 -13.73 -15.72
CA ALA A 245 3.50 -12.80 -15.42
C ALA A 245 3.01 -11.55 -14.68
N VAL A 246 1.83 -11.02 -15.03
CA VAL A 246 1.20 -9.88 -14.37
C VAL A 246 0.77 -10.26 -12.96
N ARG A 247 0.09 -11.38 -12.83
CA ARG A 247 -0.36 -11.92 -11.55
C ARG A 247 0.78 -12.06 -10.56
N ARG A 248 1.89 -12.67 -11.00
CA ARG A 248 3.12 -12.80 -10.19
C ARG A 248 3.71 -11.46 -9.80
N PHE A 249 3.67 -10.46 -10.67
CA PHE A 249 4.18 -9.13 -10.37
C PHE A 249 3.54 -8.55 -9.11
N PHE A 250 2.23 -8.67 -8.94
CA PHE A 250 1.52 -8.12 -7.79
C PHE A 250 1.62 -9.00 -6.54
N ILE A 251 1.53 -10.34 -6.68
CA ILE A 251 1.71 -11.27 -5.55
C ILE A 251 3.11 -11.13 -4.96
N GLU A 252 4.13 -11.11 -5.81
CA GLU A 252 5.53 -10.95 -5.37
C GLU A 252 5.79 -9.55 -4.78
N ASN A 253 5.12 -8.50 -5.29
CA ASN A 253 5.24 -7.17 -4.71
C ASN A 253 4.68 -7.11 -3.28
N ALA A 254 3.52 -7.72 -3.04
CA ALA A 254 2.96 -7.78 -1.70
C ALA A 254 3.88 -8.53 -0.72
N LEU A 255 4.38 -9.70 -1.11
CA LEU A 255 5.30 -10.48 -0.30
C LEU A 255 6.65 -9.76 -0.10
N TYR A 256 7.15 -9.07 -1.13
CA TYR A 256 8.37 -8.27 -1.05
C TYR A 256 8.33 -7.21 0.04
N TRP A 257 7.24 -6.43 0.14
CA TRP A 257 7.08 -5.45 1.20
C TRP A 257 7.02 -6.10 2.59
N LEU A 258 6.27 -7.20 2.70
CA LEU A 258 6.09 -7.91 3.98
C LEU A 258 7.38 -8.61 4.45
N GLU A 259 8.16 -9.19 3.55
CA GLU A 259 9.37 -9.95 3.90
C GLU A 259 10.63 -9.09 3.95
N GLU A 260 10.95 -8.37 2.86
CA GLU A 260 12.21 -7.62 2.78
C GLU A 260 12.20 -6.31 3.56
N TYR A 261 11.03 -5.70 3.75
CA TYR A 261 10.87 -4.48 4.56
C TYR A 261 10.24 -4.76 5.92
N GLN A 262 9.90 -6.00 6.21
CA GLN A 262 9.23 -6.41 7.45
C GLN A 262 7.97 -5.60 7.77
N ILE A 263 7.27 -5.09 6.75
CA ILE A 263 5.98 -4.43 6.89
C ILE A 263 4.97 -5.39 7.54
N ASP A 264 4.13 -4.88 8.45
CA ASP A 264 3.19 -5.67 9.25
C ASP A 264 1.80 -5.76 8.61
N GLY A 265 1.53 -5.02 7.56
CA GLY A 265 0.26 -5.09 6.84
C GLY A 265 0.22 -4.20 5.62
N LEU A 266 -0.78 -4.45 4.78
CA LEU A 266 -1.01 -3.69 3.55
C LEU A 266 -2.45 -3.18 3.53
N ARG A 267 -2.64 -1.92 3.18
CA ARG A 267 -3.93 -1.36 2.80
C ARG A 267 -4.02 -1.35 1.29
N PHE A 268 -5.06 -1.97 0.75
CA PHE A 268 -5.29 -2.09 -0.69
C PHE A 268 -6.25 -1.00 -1.14
N ASP A 269 -5.71 -0.07 -1.94
CA ASP A 269 -6.40 1.08 -2.49
C ASP A 269 -7.46 0.66 -3.52
N ALA A 270 -8.66 1.27 -3.45
CA ALA A 270 -9.74 1.19 -4.43
C ALA A 270 -9.95 -0.22 -5.03
N ILE A 271 -10.15 -1.23 -4.19
CA ILE A 271 -10.25 -2.63 -4.65
C ILE A 271 -11.46 -2.89 -5.55
N ASP A 272 -12.46 -2.02 -5.54
CA ASP A 272 -13.60 -2.06 -6.46
C ASP A 272 -13.20 -1.83 -7.92
N GLN A 273 -12.01 -1.26 -8.15
CA GLN A 273 -11.41 -1.04 -9.48
C GLN A 273 -10.45 -2.17 -9.89
N ILE A 274 -10.23 -3.18 -9.04
CA ILE A 274 -9.43 -4.37 -9.36
C ILE A 274 -10.37 -5.44 -9.94
N GLY A 275 -10.46 -5.49 -11.28
CA GLY A 275 -11.26 -6.48 -12.00
C GLY A 275 -10.42 -7.72 -12.37
N ASP A 276 -10.85 -8.91 -11.95
CA ASP A 276 -10.17 -10.18 -12.26
C ASP A 276 -11.21 -11.32 -12.45
N ASP A 277 -12.27 -11.00 -13.18
CA ASP A 277 -13.41 -11.94 -13.42
C ASP A 277 -13.05 -13.07 -14.37
N GLU A 278 -11.95 -12.98 -15.12
CA GLU A 278 -11.50 -13.96 -16.09
C GLU A 278 -10.64 -15.06 -15.47
N SER A 279 -10.18 -14.87 -14.23
CA SER A 279 -9.38 -15.84 -13.50
C SER A 279 -10.23 -16.81 -12.69
N GLU A 280 -9.75 -18.04 -12.50
CA GLU A 280 -10.40 -19.04 -11.63
C GLU A 280 -10.47 -18.55 -10.17
N LYS A 281 -9.45 -17.82 -9.73
CA LYS A 281 -9.36 -17.21 -8.40
C LYS A 281 -9.00 -15.74 -8.54
N HIS A 282 -9.81 -14.86 -7.95
CA HIS A 282 -9.56 -13.42 -7.95
C HIS A 282 -8.19 -13.08 -7.32
N ILE A 283 -7.43 -12.16 -7.93
CA ILE A 283 -6.07 -11.80 -7.50
C ILE A 283 -5.98 -11.40 -6.02
N LEU A 284 -6.94 -10.66 -5.50
CA LEU A 284 -6.97 -10.27 -4.08
C LEU A 284 -7.06 -11.49 -3.16
N VAL A 285 -7.86 -12.48 -3.53
CA VAL A 285 -7.99 -13.73 -2.76
C VAL A 285 -6.67 -14.50 -2.79
N GLU A 286 -6.03 -14.60 -3.97
CA GLU A 286 -4.77 -15.32 -4.09
C GLU A 286 -3.64 -14.62 -3.33
N ILE A 287 -3.53 -13.28 -3.42
CA ILE A 287 -2.55 -12.51 -2.63
C ILE A 287 -2.72 -12.81 -1.13
N ALA A 288 -3.96 -12.71 -0.62
CA ALA A 288 -4.22 -12.93 0.80
C ALA A 288 -3.87 -14.36 1.23
N GLU A 289 -4.31 -15.38 0.48
CA GLU A 289 -4.02 -16.78 0.79
C GLU A 289 -2.53 -17.09 0.72
N ARG A 290 -1.79 -16.52 -0.24
CA ARG A 290 -0.34 -16.67 -0.34
C ARG A 290 0.37 -16.05 0.85
N ILE A 291 -0.01 -14.84 1.27
CA ILE A 291 0.55 -14.17 2.45
C ILE A 291 0.29 -15.02 3.71
N ARG A 292 -0.95 -15.51 3.91
CA ARG A 292 -1.29 -16.35 5.08
C ARG A 292 -0.49 -17.65 5.11
N SER A 293 -0.26 -18.24 3.93
CA SER A 293 0.50 -19.49 3.80
C SER A 293 2.01 -19.31 3.99
N GLU A 294 2.58 -18.21 3.50
CA GLU A 294 4.04 -18.00 3.51
C GLU A 294 4.53 -17.34 4.80
N LEU A 295 3.67 -16.57 5.48
CA LEU A 295 3.99 -15.84 6.71
C LEU A 295 3.14 -16.23 7.93
N PRO A 296 2.95 -17.53 8.23
CA PRO A 296 2.02 -18.00 9.28
C PRO A 296 2.45 -17.58 10.69
N ASP A 297 3.74 -17.30 10.90
CA ASP A 297 4.31 -16.98 12.21
C ASP A 297 4.31 -15.46 12.52
N ARG A 298 3.75 -14.63 11.63
CA ARG A 298 3.67 -13.18 11.79
C ARG A 298 2.22 -12.71 11.86
N HIS A 299 1.97 -11.70 12.68
CA HIS A 299 0.72 -10.95 12.65
C HIS A 299 0.74 -10.00 11.45
N ILE A 300 0.21 -10.46 10.31
CA ILE A 300 0.08 -9.64 9.10
C ILE A 300 -1.36 -9.20 8.93
N HIS A 301 -1.58 -7.90 8.73
CA HIS A 301 -2.89 -7.30 8.60
C HIS A 301 -3.11 -6.77 7.19
N LEU A 302 -4.18 -7.22 6.56
CA LEU A 302 -4.56 -6.80 5.22
C LEU A 302 -5.87 -6.04 5.32
N THR A 303 -5.87 -4.77 4.94
CA THR A 303 -7.05 -3.93 4.94
C THR A 303 -7.42 -3.52 3.53
N THR A 304 -8.70 -3.26 3.30
CA THR A 304 -9.23 -2.87 2.00
C THR A 304 -9.91 -1.51 2.08
N GLU A 305 -9.93 -0.81 0.96
CA GLU A 305 -10.83 0.29 0.70
C GLU A 305 -11.81 -0.12 -0.40
N ASP A 306 -13.12 -0.15 -0.08
CA ASP A 306 -14.15 -0.60 -0.99
C ASP A 306 -15.47 0.16 -0.79
N ALA A 307 -15.83 1.01 -1.74
CA ALA A 307 -17.07 1.77 -1.68
C ALA A 307 -18.36 0.92 -1.78
N ARG A 308 -18.24 -0.38 -2.13
CA ARG A 308 -19.37 -1.28 -2.32
C ARG A 308 -19.97 -1.83 -1.04
N ASN A 309 -19.29 -1.73 0.11
CA ASN A 309 -19.71 -2.31 1.39
C ASN A 309 -19.92 -3.84 1.31
N ILE A 310 -18.92 -4.57 0.83
CA ILE A 310 -18.95 -6.03 0.75
C ILE A 310 -18.25 -6.67 1.96
N THR A 311 -18.67 -7.88 2.36
CA THR A 311 -18.10 -8.59 3.51
C THR A 311 -17.35 -9.86 3.15
N SER A 312 -17.46 -10.33 1.92
CA SER A 312 -16.93 -11.63 1.49
C SER A 312 -15.41 -11.80 1.62
N LEU A 313 -14.66 -10.69 1.58
CA LEU A 313 -13.21 -10.72 1.80
C LEU A 313 -12.83 -10.76 3.28
N HIS A 314 -13.71 -10.32 4.18
CA HIS A 314 -13.47 -10.14 5.61
C HIS A 314 -14.10 -11.22 6.47
N GLU A 315 -14.65 -12.27 5.87
CA GLU A 315 -15.23 -13.40 6.58
C GLU A 315 -14.20 -14.06 7.52
N ARG A 316 -14.67 -14.48 8.69
CA ARG A 316 -13.88 -15.24 9.65
C ARG A 316 -14.13 -16.74 9.46
N ASP A 317 -13.11 -17.55 9.70
CA ASP A 317 -13.29 -19.00 9.78
C ASP A 317 -14.05 -19.41 11.06
N ALA A 318 -14.33 -20.70 11.19
CA ALA A 318 -15.11 -21.23 12.32
C ALA A 318 -14.47 -21.02 13.70
N ASP A 319 -13.14 -20.82 13.74
CA ASP A 319 -12.35 -20.59 14.94
C ASP A 319 -12.10 -19.08 15.18
N GLY A 320 -12.66 -18.20 14.33
CA GLY A 320 -12.49 -16.75 14.38
C GLY A 320 -11.22 -16.25 13.71
N GLY A 321 -10.48 -17.12 13.01
CA GLY A 321 -9.28 -16.76 12.26
C GLY A 321 -9.59 -15.89 11.04
N VAL A 322 -8.56 -15.23 10.51
CA VAL A 322 -8.63 -14.35 9.34
C VAL A 322 -8.01 -15.07 8.13
N PRO A 323 -8.81 -15.75 7.31
CA PRO A 323 -8.28 -16.49 6.16
C PRO A 323 -7.80 -15.58 5.02
N ARG A 324 -8.37 -14.38 4.91
CA ARG A 324 -8.08 -13.41 3.84
C ARG A 324 -7.75 -12.04 4.40
N PHE A 325 -8.65 -11.07 4.24
CA PHE A 325 -8.47 -9.69 4.71
C PHE A 325 -8.92 -9.51 6.15
N THR A 326 -8.23 -8.63 6.86
CA THR A 326 -8.43 -8.39 8.29
C THR A 326 -9.59 -7.44 8.54
N ALA A 327 -9.64 -6.32 7.80
CA ALA A 327 -10.61 -5.27 8.00
C ALA A 327 -10.80 -4.41 6.74
N GLU A 328 -11.87 -3.61 6.74
CA GLU A 328 -12.17 -2.63 5.71
C GLU A 328 -12.17 -1.23 6.28
N TRP A 329 -11.64 -0.26 5.53
CA TRP A 329 -11.79 1.16 5.81
C TRP A 329 -13.27 1.56 5.68
N ASN A 330 -13.84 2.07 6.78
CA ASN A 330 -15.28 2.31 6.89
C ASN A 330 -15.66 3.74 6.49
N ASP A 331 -15.73 4.00 5.20
CA ASP A 331 -16.17 5.29 4.66
C ASP A 331 -17.57 5.67 5.11
N ASP A 332 -18.44 4.70 5.37
CA ASP A 332 -19.80 4.97 5.81
C ASP A 332 -19.86 5.70 7.15
N LEU A 333 -18.96 5.34 8.09
CA LEU A 333 -18.88 6.07 9.37
C LEU A 333 -18.39 7.51 9.14
N HIS A 334 -17.30 7.68 8.37
CA HIS A 334 -16.82 9.01 8.02
C HIS A 334 -17.93 9.86 7.41
N ASN A 335 -18.59 9.35 6.37
CA ASN A 335 -19.62 10.09 5.65
C ASN A 335 -20.78 10.51 6.56
N ALA A 336 -21.27 9.59 7.40
CA ALA A 336 -22.35 9.88 8.35
C ALA A 336 -21.91 10.92 9.39
N ILE A 337 -20.70 10.79 9.96
CA ILE A 337 -20.14 11.73 10.94
C ILE A 337 -19.92 13.11 10.31
N HIS A 338 -19.40 13.15 9.07
CA HIS A 338 -19.14 14.39 8.37
C HIS A 338 -20.44 15.21 8.18
N VAL A 339 -21.49 14.54 7.67
CA VAL A 339 -22.82 15.19 7.52
C VAL A 339 -23.35 15.65 8.87
N TYR A 340 -23.24 14.85 9.92
CA TYR A 340 -23.66 15.20 11.26
C TYR A 340 -22.92 16.43 11.81
N ALA A 341 -21.61 16.50 11.56
CA ALA A 341 -20.76 17.56 12.10
C ALA A 341 -20.90 18.89 11.36
N THR A 342 -20.98 18.85 10.04
CA THR A 342 -20.89 20.01 9.14
C THR A 342 -22.22 20.44 8.54
N GLY A 343 -23.15 19.49 8.33
CA GLY A 343 -24.37 19.69 7.57
C GLY A 343 -24.17 19.69 6.05
N GLU A 344 -22.98 19.40 5.55
CA GLU A 344 -22.69 19.27 4.11
C GLU A 344 -23.35 17.99 3.56
N THR A 345 -24.03 18.10 2.41
CA THR A 345 -24.83 17.01 1.83
C THR A 345 -24.64 16.83 0.33
N ASP A 346 -23.61 17.45 -0.24
CA ASP A 346 -23.29 17.35 -1.67
C ASP A 346 -22.47 16.10 -1.98
N GLY A 347 -22.48 15.68 -3.26
CA GLY A 347 -21.73 14.51 -3.72
C GLY A 347 -22.15 13.22 -2.99
N TYR A 348 -21.18 12.43 -2.54
CA TYR A 348 -21.41 11.16 -1.83
C TYR A 348 -22.05 11.36 -0.44
N TYR A 349 -21.96 12.53 0.18
CA TYR A 349 -22.65 12.86 1.44
C TYR A 349 -24.18 12.87 1.32
N LYS A 350 -24.71 12.97 0.09
CA LYS A 350 -26.15 12.97 -0.17
C LYS A 350 -26.87 11.73 0.36
N ASP A 351 -26.21 10.59 0.38
CA ASP A 351 -26.75 9.36 0.92
C ASP A 351 -26.96 9.43 2.44
N PHE A 352 -26.19 10.25 3.13
CA PHE A 352 -26.18 10.37 4.59
C PHE A 352 -26.99 11.58 5.12
N ALA A 353 -27.61 12.36 4.22
CA ALA A 353 -28.37 13.56 4.57
C ALA A 353 -29.67 13.27 5.36
N ASP A 354 -30.30 12.12 5.10
CA ASP A 354 -31.51 11.72 5.80
C ASP A 354 -31.18 10.74 6.92
N LYS A 355 -31.75 10.96 8.11
CA LYS A 355 -31.56 10.09 9.28
C LYS A 355 -30.09 9.95 9.69
N THR A 356 -29.33 11.01 9.60
CA THR A 356 -27.87 11.04 9.84
C THR A 356 -27.51 10.41 11.19
N GLU A 357 -28.22 10.74 12.28
CA GLU A 357 -27.96 10.18 13.61
C GLU A 357 -28.20 8.66 13.66
N TYR A 358 -29.22 8.19 12.93
CA TYR A 358 -29.48 6.76 12.82
C TYR A 358 -28.36 6.06 12.04
N LEU A 359 -27.86 6.66 10.96
CA LEU A 359 -26.76 6.09 10.17
C LEU A 359 -25.46 6.06 10.96
N VAL A 360 -25.14 7.09 11.74
CA VAL A 360 -23.99 7.07 12.68
C VAL A 360 -24.16 5.94 13.71
N ALA A 361 -25.34 5.82 14.33
CA ALA A 361 -25.57 4.77 15.31
C ALA A 361 -25.49 3.36 14.69
N ARG A 362 -26.00 3.21 13.47
CA ARG A 362 -25.95 1.94 12.74
C ARG A 362 -24.53 1.53 12.38
N THR A 363 -23.70 2.45 11.88
CA THR A 363 -22.29 2.14 11.56
C THR A 363 -21.54 1.68 12.80
N LEU A 364 -21.69 2.37 13.93
CA LEU A 364 -21.05 1.97 15.18
C LEU A 364 -21.54 0.62 15.74
N ALA A 365 -22.79 0.25 15.42
CA ALA A 365 -23.38 -0.99 15.94
C ALA A 365 -23.23 -2.19 14.99
N GLU A 366 -23.20 -1.95 13.69
CA GLU A 366 -23.34 -2.97 12.66
C GLU A 366 -22.22 -2.92 11.59
N GLY A 367 -21.35 -1.91 11.59
CA GLY A 367 -20.28 -1.67 10.63
C GLY A 367 -20.72 -0.74 9.49
N PHE A 368 -21.55 -1.18 8.55
CA PHE A 368 -21.97 -0.35 7.42
C PHE A 368 -23.32 0.35 7.66
N ALA A 369 -23.43 1.58 7.15
CA ALA A 369 -24.71 2.31 7.11
C ALA A 369 -25.65 1.75 6.04
N TYR A 370 -25.08 1.38 4.88
CA TYR A 370 -25.78 0.82 3.74
C TYR A 370 -25.52 -0.69 3.68
N GLN A 371 -26.60 -1.48 3.80
CA GLN A 371 -26.59 -2.93 3.84
C GLN A 371 -27.62 -3.54 2.88
N GLY A 372 -27.77 -2.95 1.68
CA GLY A 372 -28.73 -3.32 0.64
C GLY A 372 -29.77 -2.24 0.34
N GLU A 373 -29.72 -1.12 1.04
CA GLU A 373 -30.60 0.02 0.77
C GLU A 373 -30.20 0.75 -0.53
N MET A 374 -31.19 1.45 -1.12
CA MET A 374 -30.97 2.24 -2.34
C MET A 374 -30.13 3.47 -2.03
N SER A 375 -28.98 3.62 -2.68
CA SER A 375 -28.19 4.85 -2.68
C SER A 375 -28.91 5.92 -3.50
N LYS A 376 -28.98 7.12 -2.96
CA LYS A 376 -29.52 8.29 -3.68
C LYS A 376 -28.55 8.84 -4.71
N GLN A 377 -27.26 8.56 -4.51
CA GLN A 377 -26.20 9.00 -5.39
C GLN A 377 -26.16 8.14 -6.66
N SER A 378 -26.10 6.82 -6.54
CA SER A 378 -26.02 5.91 -7.67
C SER A 378 -27.38 5.50 -8.24
N GLY A 379 -28.43 5.52 -7.44
CA GLY A 379 -29.74 4.98 -7.79
C GLY A 379 -29.82 3.46 -7.75
N GLU A 380 -28.83 2.79 -7.18
CA GLU A 380 -28.71 1.34 -7.06
C GLU A 380 -28.66 0.90 -5.60
N ALA A 381 -28.94 -0.37 -5.33
CA ALA A 381 -28.77 -0.94 -4.00
C ALA A 381 -27.27 -1.02 -3.65
N ARG A 382 -26.92 -0.57 -2.44
CA ARG A 382 -25.52 -0.56 -1.97
C ARG A 382 -25.36 -1.41 -0.72
N GLY A 383 -24.29 -2.20 -0.70
CA GLY A 383 -23.88 -2.96 0.45
C GLY A 383 -24.57 -4.30 0.64
N VAL A 384 -24.05 -5.05 1.57
CA VAL A 384 -24.60 -6.29 2.09
C VAL A 384 -24.66 -6.23 3.61
N THR A 385 -25.43 -7.13 4.25
CA THR A 385 -25.48 -7.16 5.72
C THR A 385 -24.09 -7.39 6.33
N SER A 386 -23.72 -6.55 7.28
CA SER A 386 -22.44 -6.60 7.99
C SER A 386 -22.55 -7.06 9.45
N THR A 387 -23.77 -7.30 9.95
CA THR A 387 -24.01 -7.67 11.36
C THR A 387 -23.33 -8.96 11.83
N GLY A 388 -22.87 -9.80 10.90
CA GLY A 388 -22.10 -11.01 11.18
C GLY A 388 -20.58 -10.79 11.31
N GLN A 389 -20.09 -9.58 11.00
CA GLN A 389 -18.68 -9.26 11.10
C GLN A 389 -18.32 -8.83 12.52
N PRO A 390 -17.12 -9.18 13.03
CA PRO A 390 -16.67 -8.65 14.32
C PRO A 390 -16.37 -7.14 14.19
N PRO A 391 -16.50 -6.36 15.28
CA PRO A 391 -16.21 -4.91 15.24
C PRO A 391 -14.82 -4.59 14.70
N VAL A 392 -13.81 -5.39 15.01
CA VAL A 392 -12.42 -5.23 14.51
C VAL A 392 -12.26 -5.48 13.02
N ALA A 393 -13.31 -5.87 12.30
CA ALA A 393 -13.31 -5.95 10.84
C ALA A 393 -13.54 -4.58 10.17
N PHE A 394 -13.68 -3.51 10.95
CA PHE A 394 -13.87 -2.15 10.44
C PHE A 394 -12.78 -1.22 10.99
N VAL A 395 -12.16 -0.46 10.10
CA VAL A 395 -11.26 0.64 10.44
C VAL A 395 -12.03 1.93 10.32
N ASP A 396 -12.32 2.55 11.44
CA ASP A 396 -13.12 3.77 11.52
C ASP A 396 -12.25 5.02 11.59
N PHE A 397 -12.69 6.09 10.97
CA PHE A 397 -12.03 7.39 11.00
C PHE A 397 -13.04 8.53 10.89
N ILE A 398 -12.70 9.70 11.44
CA ILE A 398 -13.49 10.92 11.27
C ILE A 398 -13.01 11.73 10.06
N GLN A 399 -11.78 11.54 9.65
CA GLN A 399 -11.16 12.01 8.40
C GLN A 399 -9.91 11.18 8.10
N ASN A 400 -9.50 11.15 6.84
CA ASN A 400 -8.22 10.62 6.38
C ASN A 400 -7.67 11.54 5.27
N HIS A 401 -6.59 11.13 4.58
CA HIS A 401 -5.98 11.91 3.51
C HIS A 401 -6.98 12.26 2.40
N ASP A 402 -7.85 11.33 2.04
CA ASP A 402 -8.74 11.44 0.88
C ASP A 402 -9.85 12.47 1.11
N GLN A 403 -10.56 12.39 2.24
CA GLN A 403 -11.65 13.34 2.54
C GLN A 403 -11.14 14.76 2.82
N VAL A 404 -9.94 14.91 3.39
CA VAL A 404 -9.34 16.22 3.60
C VAL A 404 -8.77 16.75 2.29
N GLY A 405 -8.01 15.94 1.58
CA GLY A 405 -7.20 16.36 0.44
C GLY A 405 -7.98 16.63 -0.84
N ASN A 406 -9.14 16.00 -1.03
CA ASN A 406 -10.02 16.26 -2.17
C ASN A 406 -10.94 17.48 -1.98
N ARG A 407 -10.90 18.13 -0.81
CA ARG A 407 -11.60 19.41 -0.64
C ARG A 407 -10.87 20.53 -1.38
N ALA A 408 -11.63 21.48 -1.95
CA ALA A 408 -11.08 22.57 -2.77
C ALA A 408 -9.99 23.39 -2.05
N PHE A 409 -10.04 23.48 -0.71
CA PHE A 409 -9.07 24.19 0.12
C PHE A 409 -8.33 23.29 1.09
N GLY A 410 -8.55 21.97 1.03
CA GLY A 410 -7.92 21.03 1.95
C GLY A 410 -8.32 21.21 3.42
N ASP A 411 -9.55 21.68 3.67
CA ASP A 411 -10.02 21.99 5.02
C ASP A 411 -10.17 20.73 5.87
N ARG A 412 -9.61 20.79 7.06
CA ARG A 412 -9.75 19.72 8.05
C ARG A 412 -11.06 19.82 8.80
N LEU A 413 -11.57 18.70 9.28
CA LEU A 413 -12.84 18.64 10.01
C LEU A 413 -12.86 19.61 11.23
N LEU A 414 -11.71 19.81 11.87
CA LEU A 414 -11.56 20.76 12.98
C LEU A 414 -11.94 22.20 12.56
N THR A 415 -11.54 22.62 11.37
CA THR A 415 -11.86 23.95 10.81
C THR A 415 -13.34 24.05 10.43
N LEU A 416 -13.93 22.96 9.92
CA LEU A 416 -15.32 22.94 9.44
C LEU A 416 -16.35 22.86 10.56
N ALA A 417 -16.10 21.97 11.55
CA ALA A 417 -17.07 21.63 12.59
C ALA A 417 -16.79 22.30 13.95
N GLY A 418 -15.57 22.79 14.16
CA GLY A 418 -15.12 23.40 15.40
C GLY A 418 -14.65 22.37 16.46
N PRO A 419 -13.84 22.85 17.44
CA PRO A 419 -13.09 21.96 18.34
C PRO A 419 -13.97 21.11 19.25
N GLU A 420 -15.09 21.64 19.74
CA GLU A 420 -15.94 20.91 20.69
C GLU A 420 -16.64 19.70 20.04
N LYS A 421 -17.12 19.86 18.80
CA LYS A 421 -17.69 18.74 18.05
C LYS A 421 -16.62 17.69 17.71
N VAL A 422 -15.46 18.13 17.20
CA VAL A 422 -14.39 17.22 16.82
C VAL A 422 -13.88 16.43 18.02
N LYS A 423 -13.70 17.04 19.20
CA LYS A 423 -13.36 16.33 20.43
C LYS A 423 -14.40 15.26 20.80
N ALA A 424 -15.69 15.58 20.68
CA ALA A 424 -16.75 14.62 20.97
C ALA A 424 -16.73 13.44 19.98
N LEU A 425 -16.56 13.72 18.67
CA LEU A 425 -16.49 12.69 17.63
C LEU A 425 -15.23 11.83 17.77
N LEU A 426 -14.09 12.43 18.05
CA LEU A 426 -12.85 11.72 18.30
C LEU A 426 -12.95 10.83 19.56
N SER A 427 -13.62 11.32 20.61
CA SER A 427 -13.88 10.50 21.81
C SER A 427 -14.79 9.32 21.49
N MET A 428 -15.79 9.50 20.65
CA MET A 428 -16.67 8.43 20.18
C MET A 428 -15.87 7.39 19.38
N LEU A 429 -15.04 7.83 18.42
CA LEU A 429 -14.17 6.99 17.62
C LEU A 429 -13.25 6.13 18.50
N LEU A 430 -12.53 6.77 19.43
CA LEU A 430 -11.54 6.09 20.29
C LEU A 430 -12.16 5.16 21.36
N LEU A 431 -13.45 5.32 21.66
CA LEU A 431 -14.20 4.47 22.58
C LEU A 431 -15.09 3.43 21.87
N SER A 432 -15.13 3.46 20.54
CA SER A 432 -15.79 2.46 19.70
C SER A 432 -15.04 1.12 19.78
N PRO A 433 -15.73 -0.03 19.61
CA PRO A 433 -15.07 -1.32 19.52
C PRO A 433 -14.41 -1.58 18.15
N HIS A 434 -14.58 -0.70 17.17
CA HIS A 434 -13.91 -0.75 15.87
C HIS A 434 -12.45 -0.29 15.99
N ILE A 435 -11.65 -0.55 14.99
CA ILE A 435 -10.24 -0.11 14.95
C ILE A 435 -10.21 1.39 14.59
N PRO A 436 -9.71 2.25 15.47
CA PRO A 436 -9.64 3.68 15.18
C PRO A 436 -8.43 4.01 14.28
N LEU A 437 -8.65 4.89 13.30
CA LEU A 437 -7.60 5.52 12.52
C LEU A 437 -7.63 7.03 12.72
N LEU A 438 -6.45 7.60 12.98
CA LEU A 438 -6.22 9.03 13.06
C LEU A 438 -5.36 9.47 11.88
N PHE A 439 -5.73 10.57 11.24
CA PHE A 439 -4.92 11.20 10.22
C PHE A 439 -3.91 12.18 10.83
N MET A 440 -2.70 12.23 10.31
CA MET A 440 -1.60 13.05 10.83
C MET A 440 -2.03 14.47 11.18
N GLY A 441 -1.70 14.88 12.41
CA GLY A 441 -2.02 16.19 12.97
C GLY A 441 -3.31 16.22 13.79
N GLU A 442 -4.14 15.18 13.79
CA GLU A 442 -5.35 15.15 14.63
C GLU A 442 -5.03 15.18 16.12
N GLU A 443 -3.93 14.55 16.50
CA GLU A 443 -3.48 14.44 17.89
C GLU A 443 -3.18 15.78 18.57
N PHE A 444 -2.83 16.80 17.79
CA PHE A 444 -2.58 18.14 18.31
C PHE A 444 -3.54 19.22 17.75
N GLY A 445 -4.55 18.82 16.97
CA GLY A 445 -5.53 19.74 16.40
C GLY A 445 -4.98 20.59 15.26
N GLU A 446 -4.32 19.98 14.30
CA GLU A 446 -3.82 20.65 13.10
C GLU A 446 -4.93 21.31 12.30
N THR A 447 -4.71 22.55 11.88
CA THR A 447 -5.63 23.34 11.05
C THR A 447 -5.08 23.68 9.67
N ARG A 448 -3.80 23.42 9.43
CA ARG A 448 -3.21 23.64 8.11
C ARG A 448 -3.85 22.69 7.10
N PRO A 449 -4.17 23.19 5.91
CA PRO A 449 -4.73 22.38 4.84
C PRO A 449 -3.82 21.20 4.48
N PHE A 450 -4.44 20.11 4.05
CA PHE A 450 -3.76 19.05 3.32
C PHE A 450 -4.49 18.91 1.97
N GLN A 451 -3.79 19.15 0.88
CA GLN A 451 -4.38 19.20 -0.45
C GLN A 451 -3.75 18.15 -1.35
N PHE A 452 -4.46 17.75 -2.39
CA PHE A 452 -3.88 16.97 -3.48
C PHE A 452 -2.82 17.80 -4.22
N PHE A 453 -1.64 17.24 -4.48
CA PHE A 453 -0.49 17.91 -5.12
C PHE A 453 0.38 16.94 -5.93
#